data_24fcebcbda4e47c5e8054e5cecb9c374
#
_entry.id   24fcebcbda4e47c5e8054e5cecb9c374
#
_cell.length_a   1.000
_cell.length_b   1.000
_cell.length_c   1.000
_cell.angle_alpha   90.00
_cell.angle_beta   90.00
_cell.angle_gamma   90.00
#
_symmetry.space_group_name_H-M   'P 1'
#
loop_
_entity.id
_entity.type
_entity.pdbx_description
1 polymer ?
#
loop_
_entity_poly.entity_id
_entity_poly.type
_entity_poly.pdbx_seq_one_letter_code
_entity_poly.pdbx_strand_id
1 'polypeptide(L)'
;MFKNFGWVILFCTIIIGMLILYECKKHSRKSDSAKASFWAREARANTVRRKDISNLNYINIPDSVIPSDISDDEINEYRTTLLNLQARKILNLSGLTNTDLKEKYGVANLSALSEYDENYITLVNIIARCGARLIEIGNCSLAAVILEYGISIGTDVSRNYYMLAE
;
A
#
# COMPACT_ATOMS: atom_id res chain seq x y z
N MET A 1 -1.21 -51.20 43.59
CA MET A 1 -0.48 -50.85 42.37
C MET A 1 -0.72 -49.39 41.87
N PHE A 2 -1.51 -48.53 42.52
CA PHE A 2 -1.85 -47.16 42.08
C PHE A 2 -1.18 -46.03 42.86
N LYS A 3 -0.32 -46.32 43.83
CA LYS A 3 0.34 -45.27 44.66
C LYS A 3 1.31 -44.35 43.90
N ASN A 4 1.87 -44.80 42.79
CA ASN A 4 2.86 -44.04 42.01
C ASN A 4 2.28 -43.21 40.84
N PHE A 5 0.99 -43.42 40.49
CA PHE A 5 0.36 -42.77 39.34
C PHE A 5 0.22 -41.25 39.54
N GLY A 6 -0.09 -40.79 40.75
CA GLY A 6 -0.19 -39.37 41.07
C GLY A 6 1.13 -38.62 40.91
N TRP A 7 2.24 -39.22 41.29
CA TRP A 7 3.58 -38.64 41.12
C TRP A 7 4.01 -38.49 39.65
N VAL A 8 3.62 -39.47 38.82
CA VAL A 8 3.90 -39.41 37.36
C VAL A 8 3.15 -38.23 36.72
N ILE A 9 1.86 -38.08 37.07
CA ILE A 9 1.06 -36.95 36.56
C ILE A 9 1.67 -35.64 37.01
N LEU A 10 2.01 -35.47 38.28
CA LEU A 10 2.65 -34.28 38.81
C LEU A 10 3.95 -33.97 38.07
N PHE A 11 4.78 -34.97 37.82
CA PHE A 11 6.03 -34.77 37.09
C PHE A 11 5.83 -34.38 35.64
N CYS A 12 4.85 -34.98 34.96
CA CYS A 12 4.47 -34.60 33.59
C CYS A 12 3.94 -33.19 33.51
N THR A 13 3.10 -32.73 34.45
CA THR A 13 2.59 -31.35 34.47
C THR A 13 3.67 -30.31 34.69
N ILE A 14 4.65 -30.63 35.56
CA ILE A 14 5.81 -29.73 35.77
C ILE A 14 6.67 -29.63 34.51
N ILE A 15 6.93 -30.76 33.83
CA ILE A 15 7.70 -30.74 32.57
C ILE A 15 6.96 -29.93 31.49
N ILE A 16 5.68 -30.16 31.31
CA ILE A 16 4.85 -29.41 30.34
C ILE A 16 4.87 -27.92 30.68
N GLY A 17 4.71 -27.58 31.96
CA GLY A 17 4.81 -26.17 32.41
C GLY A 17 6.16 -25.54 32.08
N MET A 18 7.26 -26.24 32.32
CA MET A 18 8.62 -25.80 31.98
C MET A 18 8.80 -25.60 30.47
N LEU A 19 8.28 -26.51 29.65
CA LEU A 19 8.35 -26.42 28.19
C LEU A 19 7.56 -25.19 27.67
N ILE A 20 6.36 -24.96 28.20
CA ILE A 20 5.54 -23.79 27.87
C ILE A 20 6.27 -22.50 28.25
N LEU A 21 6.80 -22.40 29.45
CA LEU A 21 7.56 -21.23 29.91
C LEU A 21 8.83 -21.00 29.07
N TYR A 22 9.51 -22.06 28.66
CA TYR A 22 10.68 -21.97 27.79
C TYR A 22 10.32 -21.40 26.41
N GLU A 23 9.25 -21.93 25.77
CA GLU A 23 8.78 -21.43 24.47
C GLU A 23 8.26 -19.97 24.56
N CYS A 24 7.51 -19.63 25.61
CA CYS A 24 7.07 -18.24 25.86
C CYS A 24 8.27 -17.30 25.99
N LYS A 25 9.30 -17.68 26.74
CA LYS A 25 10.51 -16.86 26.93
C LYS A 25 11.32 -16.73 25.63
N LYS A 26 11.40 -17.78 24.83
CA LYS A 26 12.06 -17.77 23.53
C LYS A 26 11.33 -16.86 22.54
N HIS A 27 9.99 -16.92 22.50
CA HIS A 27 9.16 -16.03 21.68
C HIS A 27 9.28 -14.55 22.11
N SER A 28 9.24 -14.26 23.41
CA SER A 28 9.44 -12.93 23.94
C SER A 28 10.80 -12.35 23.53
N ARG A 29 11.88 -13.07 23.71
CA ARG A 29 13.23 -12.63 23.34
C ARG A 29 13.35 -12.33 21.82
N LYS A 30 12.74 -13.17 20.98
CA LYS A 30 12.72 -12.97 19.51
C LYS A 30 11.94 -11.70 19.15
N SER A 31 10.78 -11.48 19.79
CA SER A 31 9.98 -10.27 19.62
C SER A 31 10.73 -9.02 20.07
N ASP A 32 11.38 -9.06 21.23
CA ASP A 32 12.13 -7.92 21.78
C ASP A 32 13.36 -7.57 20.92
N SER A 33 14.06 -8.57 20.41
CA SER A 33 15.14 -8.40 19.44
C SER A 33 14.66 -7.77 18.13
N ALA A 34 13.51 -8.21 17.58
CA ALA A 34 12.93 -7.65 16.38
C ALA A 34 12.50 -6.19 16.58
N LYS A 35 11.88 -5.89 17.72
CA LYS A 35 11.53 -4.50 18.09
C LYS A 35 12.76 -3.62 18.22
N ALA A 36 13.80 -4.09 18.90
CA ALA A 36 15.04 -3.35 19.06
C ALA A 36 15.70 -3.05 17.70
N SER A 37 15.74 -4.03 16.80
CA SER A 37 16.28 -3.84 15.45
C SER A 37 15.47 -2.85 14.63
N PHE A 38 14.13 -2.91 14.73
CA PHE A 38 13.22 -1.95 14.09
C PHE A 38 13.48 -0.52 14.58
N TRP A 39 13.51 -0.32 15.90
CA TRP A 39 13.76 1.02 16.46
C TRP A 39 15.15 1.55 16.13
N ALA A 40 16.17 0.68 16.11
CA ALA A 40 17.51 1.08 15.69
C ALA A 40 17.56 1.49 14.21
N ARG A 41 16.78 0.82 13.34
CA ARG A 41 16.63 1.18 11.94
C ARG A 41 15.90 2.52 11.80
N GLU A 42 14.79 2.70 12.49
CA GLU A 42 14.00 3.94 12.47
C GLU A 42 14.82 5.14 12.96
N ALA A 43 15.59 4.96 14.03
CA ALA A 43 16.47 6.01 14.53
C ALA A 43 17.52 6.42 13.48
N ARG A 44 18.12 5.47 12.76
CA ARG A 44 19.06 5.76 11.66
C ARG A 44 18.36 6.47 10.49
N ALA A 45 17.18 6.00 10.11
CA ALA A 45 16.40 6.60 9.03
C ALA A 45 16.07 8.07 9.31
N ASN A 46 15.81 8.41 10.57
CA ASN A 46 15.52 9.79 11.00
C ASN A 46 16.75 10.72 10.93
N THR A 47 17.97 10.20 10.82
CA THR A 47 19.18 11.02 10.66
C THR A 47 19.56 11.28 9.21
N VAL A 48 18.87 10.65 8.26
CA VAL A 48 19.18 10.80 6.82
C VAL A 48 18.83 12.21 6.35
N ARG A 49 19.83 12.88 5.74
CA ARG A 49 19.66 14.22 5.17
C ARG A 49 18.71 14.19 3.97
N ARG A 50 18.07 15.32 3.73
CA ARG A 50 17.23 15.54 2.55
C ARG A 50 18.01 15.25 1.26
N LYS A 51 17.45 14.42 0.40
CA LYS A 51 17.96 14.15 -0.95
C LYS A 51 17.06 14.80 -1.99
N ASP A 52 17.61 14.99 -3.18
CA ASP A 52 16.82 15.49 -4.31
C ASP A 52 15.82 14.41 -4.77
N ILE A 53 14.58 14.83 -4.96
CA ILE A 53 13.47 14.01 -5.43
C ILE A 53 12.90 14.52 -6.76
N SER A 54 13.59 15.46 -7.44
CA SER A 54 13.09 16.05 -8.69
C SER A 54 13.03 15.05 -9.85
N ASN A 55 13.93 14.07 -9.87
CA ASN A 55 14.10 13.09 -10.96
C ASN A 55 13.44 11.72 -10.66
N LEU A 56 12.37 11.70 -9.88
CA LEU A 56 11.62 10.47 -9.65
C LEU A 56 10.67 10.18 -10.81
N ASN A 57 10.21 8.94 -10.89
CA ASN A 57 9.32 8.47 -11.95
C ASN A 57 7.89 8.97 -11.72
N TYR A 58 7.69 10.28 -11.89
CA TYR A 58 6.38 10.89 -11.72
C TYR A 58 5.41 10.44 -12.80
N ILE A 59 4.17 10.17 -12.40
CA ILE A 59 3.08 9.77 -13.27
C ILE A 59 2.43 11.04 -13.82
N ASN A 60 2.29 11.11 -15.15
CA ASN A 60 1.56 12.16 -15.83
C ASN A 60 0.27 11.59 -16.42
N ILE A 61 -0.84 12.28 -16.21
CA ILE A 61 -2.15 11.90 -16.76
C ILE A 61 -2.28 12.52 -18.16
N PRO A 62 -2.31 11.72 -19.25
CA PRO A 62 -2.50 12.26 -20.58
C PRO A 62 -3.95 12.71 -20.81
N ASP A 63 -4.17 13.71 -21.64
CA ASP A 63 -5.51 14.25 -21.91
C ASP A 63 -6.45 13.20 -22.52
N SER A 64 -5.90 12.21 -23.21
CA SER A 64 -6.67 11.08 -23.79
C SER A 64 -7.35 10.20 -22.75
N VAL A 65 -6.90 10.21 -21.50
CA VAL A 65 -7.46 9.43 -20.40
C VAL A 65 -8.58 10.21 -19.68
N ILE A 66 -8.62 11.53 -19.87
CA ILE A 66 -9.61 12.37 -19.22
C ILE A 66 -10.90 12.33 -20.06
N PRO A 67 -12.04 11.84 -19.50
CA PRO A 67 -13.31 11.83 -20.24
C PRO A 67 -13.66 13.22 -20.77
N SER A 68 -14.17 13.30 -21.99
CA SER A 68 -14.82 14.52 -22.47
C SER A 68 -16.08 14.79 -21.66
N ASP A 69 -16.67 15.97 -21.85
CA ASP A 69 -17.92 16.34 -21.20
C ASP A 69 -19.04 15.37 -21.66
N ILE A 70 -19.54 14.57 -20.75
CA ILE A 70 -20.59 13.56 -20.96
C ILE A 70 -21.77 13.97 -20.09
N SER A 71 -22.99 13.74 -20.57
CA SER A 71 -24.23 14.01 -19.83
C SER A 71 -24.43 13.01 -18.67
N ASP A 72 -23.43 12.89 -17.81
CA ASP A 72 -23.42 12.02 -16.62
C ASP A 72 -22.66 12.75 -15.51
N ASP A 73 -23.38 13.07 -14.44
CA ASP A 73 -22.85 13.88 -13.33
C ASP A 73 -21.67 13.19 -12.62
N GLU A 74 -21.73 11.87 -12.49
CA GLU A 74 -20.69 11.08 -11.82
C GLU A 74 -19.39 11.08 -12.63
N ILE A 75 -19.48 10.93 -13.95
CA ILE A 75 -18.30 11.01 -14.84
C ILE A 75 -17.70 12.41 -14.82
N ASN A 76 -18.52 13.46 -14.76
CA ASN A 76 -18.05 14.84 -14.69
C ASN A 76 -17.35 15.15 -13.35
N GLU A 77 -17.77 14.51 -12.26
CA GLU A 77 -17.05 14.56 -10.98
C GLU A 77 -15.68 13.89 -11.10
N TYR A 78 -15.61 12.68 -11.69
CA TYR A 78 -14.35 11.98 -11.92
C TYR A 78 -13.42 12.78 -12.85
N ARG A 79 -13.95 13.35 -13.92
CA ARG A 79 -13.22 14.24 -14.82
C ARG A 79 -12.60 15.42 -14.07
N THR A 80 -13.37 16.10 -13.24
CA THR A 80 -12.89 17.23 -12.43
C THR A 80 -11.75 16.80 -11.50
N THR A 81 -11.87 15.63 -10.90
CA THR A 81 -10.83 15.06 -10.02
C THR A 81 -9.57 14.73 -10.81
N LEU A 82 -9.68 14.13 -12.01
CA LEU A 82 -8.54 13.82 -12.88
C LEU A 82 -7.81 15.10 -13.34
N LEU A 83 -8.54 16.15 -13.71
CA LEU A 83 -7.96 17.44 -14.06
C LEU A 83 -7.20 18.07 -12.88
N ASN A 84 -7.75 17.98 -11.67
CA ASN A 84 -7.08 18.46 -10.46
C ASN A 84 -5.80 17.65 -10.15
N LEU A 85 -5.82 16.34 -10.38
CA LEU A 85 -4.67 15.48 -10.20
C LEU A 85 -3.58 15.70 -11.25
N GLN A 86 -3.96 16.03 -12.50
CA GLN A 86 -3.01 16.34 -13.59
C GLN A 86 -2.07 17.48 -13.24
N ALA A 87 -2.54 18.45 -12.45
CA ALA A 87 -1.74 19.58 -11.99
C ALA A 87 -0.82 19.24 -10.79
N ARG A 88 -0.92 18.03 -10.24
CA ARG A 88 -0.19 17.61 -9.04
C ARG A 88 0.91 16.59 -9.39
N LYS A 89 1.87 16.47 -8.49
CA LYS A 89 2.85 15.37 -8.57
C LYS A 89 2.21 14.09 -8.07
N ILE A 90 2.38 13.02 -8.85
CA ILE A 90 1.83 11.70 -8.55
C ILE A 90 3.00 10.71 -8.60
N LEU A 91 3.12 9.87 -7.59
CA LEU A 91 4.20 8.90 -7.50
C LEU A 91 3.70 7.61 -6.87
N ASN A 92 3.94 6.49 -7.55
CA ASN A 92 3.64 5.18 -6.99
C ASN A 92 4.76 4.75 -6.04
N LEU A 93 4.45 4.69 -4.75
CA LEU A 93 5.38 4.26 -3.70
C LEU A 93 4.94 2.91 -3.08
N SER A 94 4.10 2.17 -3.78
CA SER A 94 3.62 0.85 -3.31
C SER A 94 4.78 -0.06 -2.94
N GLY A 95 4.65 -0.73 -1.79
CA GLY A 95 5.67 -1.64 -1.27
C GLY A 95 6.81 -0.97 -0.49
N LEU A 96 6.83 0.36 -0.37
CA LEU A 96 7.80 1.08 0.46
C LEU A 96 7.16 1.49 1.77
N THR A 97 7.84 1.23 2.88
CA THR A 97 7.43 1.72 4.20
C THR A 97 7.93 3.15 4.43
N ASN A 98 7.36 3.84 5.42
CA ASN A 98 7.85 5.16 5.82
C ASN A 98 9.34 5.15 6.21
N THR A 99 9.82 4.07 6.83
CA THR A 99 11.24 3.91 7.16
C THR A 99 12.09 3.78 5.90
N ASP A 100 11.63 3.03 4.89
CA ASP A 100 12.31 2.92 3.60
C ASP A 100 12.40 4.27 2.89
N LEU A 101 11.31 5.05 2.91
CA LEU A 101 11.26 6.38 2.31
C LEU A 101 12.23 7.34 3.00
N LYS A 102 12.31 7.32 4.34
CA LYS A 102 13.27 8.12 5.11
C LYS A 102 14.71 7.74 4.78
N GLU A 103 15.02 6.44 4.75
CA GLU A 103 16.37 5.95 4.41
C GLU A 103 16.77 6.32 2.97
N LYS A 104 15.84 6.22 2.04
CA LYS A 104 16.11 6.44 0.62
C LYS A 104 16.17 7.93 0.26
N TYR A 105 15.27 8.75 0.81
CA TYR A 105 15.07 10.13 0.37
C TYR A 105 15.28 11.19 1.47
N GLY A 106 15.43 10.77 2.73
CA GLY A 106 15.56 11.65 3.88
C GLY A 106 14.21 12.04 4.49
N VAL A 107 14.22 12.21 5.82
CA VAL A 107 13.01 12.49 6.61
C VAL A 107 12.26 13.76 6.16
N ALA A 108 13.00 14.77 5.71
CA ALA A 108 12.40 16.04 5.26
C ALA A 108 11.56 15.94 3.97
N ASN A 109 11.69 14.84 3.23
CA ASN A 109 10.88 14.60 2.03
C ASN A 109 9.64 13.74 2.32
N LEU A 110 9.53 13.15 3.51
CA LEU A 110 8.47 12.17 3.81
C LEU A 110 7.07 12.76 3.58
N SER A 111 6.81 13.97 4.04
CA SER A 111 5.50 14.62 3.88
C SER A 111 5.13 14.79 2.40
N ALA A 112 6.07 15.29 1.58
CA ALA A 112 5.84 15.47 0.15
C ALA A 112 5.65 14.12 -0.58
N LEU A 113 6.44 13.12 -0.23
CA LEU A 113 6.33 11.78 -0.81
C LEU A 113 5.00 11.11 -0.42
N SER A 114 4.54 11.28 0.82
CA SER A 114 3.22 10.78 1.25
C SER A 114 2.08 11.46 0.48
N GLU A 115 2.16 12.77 0.24
CA GLU A 115 1.18 13.50 -0.58
C GLU A 115 1.16 12.97 -2.02
N TYR A 116 2.32 12.69 -2.62
CA TYR A 116 2.40 12.17 -3.99
C TYR A 116 1.84 10.74 -4.09
N ASP A 117 2.02 9.93 -3.07
CA ASP A 117 1.45 8.58 -2.97
C ASP A 117 -0.08 8.63 -2.74
N GLU A 118 -0.57 9.55 -1.92
CA GLU A 118 -2.02 9.79 -1.75
C GLU A 118 -2.68 10.21 -3.07
N ASN A 119 -2.01 11.05 -3.87
CA ASN A 119 -2.47 11.42 -5.20
C ASN A 119 -2.51 10.19 -6.13
N TYR A 120 -1.53 9.26 -6.03
CA TYR A 120 -1.54 8.01 -6.78
C TYR A 120 -2.70 7.10 -6.36
N ILE A 121 -2.93 6.91 -5.07
CA ILE A 121 -4.06 6.13 -4.55
C ILE A 121 -5.40 6.71 -5.03
N THR A 122 -5.53 8.03 -5.01
CA THR A 122 -6.72 8.72 -5.51
C THR A 122 -6.91 8.48 -7.01
N LEU A 123 -5.83 8.62 -7.81
CA LEU A 123 -5.86 8.35 -9.25
C LEU A 123 -6.33 6.94 -9.57
N VAL A 124 -5.75 5.93 -8.94
CA VAL A 124 -6.10 4.51 -9.17
C VAL A 124 -7.57 4.24 -8.82
N ASN A 125 -8.06 4.81 -7.72
CA ASN A 125 -9.46 4.66 -7.31
C ASN A 125 -10.43 5.34 -8.29
N ILE A 126 -10.10 6.53 -8.79
CA ILE A 126 -10.92 7.25 -9.77
C ILE A 126 -10.94 6.50 -11.11
N ILE A 127 -9.80 5.98 -11.58
CA ILE A 127 -9.72 5.16 -12.79
C ILE A 127 -10.67 3.95 -12.69
N ALA A 128 -10.64 3.22 -11.57
CA ALA A 128 -11.47 2.04 -11.38
C ALA A 128 -12.97 2.38 -11.36
N ARG A 129 -13.36 3.47 -10.71
CA ARG A 129 -14.76 3.92 -10.64
C ARG A 129 -15.24 4.47 -11.99
N CYS A 130 -14.43 5.32 -12.61
CA CYS A 130 -14.74 5.90 -13.91
C CYS A 130 -14.87 4.82 -15.00
N GLY A 131 -13.95 3.84 -15.02
CA GLY A 131 -14.03 2.70 -15.93
C GLY A 131 -15.32 1.89 -15.75
N ALA A 132 -15.69 1.58 -14.51
CA ALA A 132 -16.94 0.89 -14.20
C ALA A 132 -18.17 1.68 -14.69
N ARG A 133 -18.22 2.98 -14.40
CA ARG A 133 -19.34 3.83 -14.81
C ARG A 133 -19.46 3.96 -16.34
N LEU A 134 -18.32 4.08 -17.02
CA LEU A 134 -18.29 4.11 -18.49
C LEU A 134 -18.82 2.83 -19.13
N ILE A 135 -18.54 1.67 -18.54
CA ILE A 135 -19.10 0.39 -18.98
C ILE A 135 -20.63 0.38 -18.77
N GLU A 136 -21.11 0.82 -17.61
CA GLU A 136 -22.55 0.88 -17.29
C GLU A 136 -23.34 1.75 -18.30
N ILE A 137 -22.77 2.86 -18.75
CA ILE A 137 -23.41 3.73 -19.76
C ILE A 137 -23.14 3.30 -21.20
N GLY A 138 -22.44 2.18 -21.42
CA GLY A 138 -22.18 1.60 -22.74
C GLY A 138 -21.01 2.23 -23.49
N ASN A 139 -20.18 3.07 -22.87
CA ASN A 139 -18.99 3.67 -23.49
C ASN A 139 -17.75 2.80 -23.25
N CYS A 140 -17.79 1.56 -23.76
CA CYS A 140 -16.73 0.58 -23.54
C CYS A 140 -15.39 1.00 -24.16
N SER A 141 -15.38 1.75 -25.26
CA SER A 141 -14.14 2.21 -25.90
C SER A 141 -13.32 3.15 -25.01
N LEU A 142 -13.98 4.12 -24.35
CA LEU A 142 -13.31 5.02 -23.42
C LEU A 142 -12.98 4.32 -22.11
N ALA A 143 -13.82 3.40 -21.64
CA ALA A 143 -13.55 2.57 -20.48
C ALA A 143 -12.24 1.77 -20.67
N ALA A 144 -12.04 1.15 -21.84
CA ALA A 144 -10.82 0.41 -22.16
C ALA A 144 -9.58 1.31 -22.07
N VAL A 145 -9.61 2.49 -22.67
CA VAL A 145 -8.48 3.46 -22.63
C VAL A 145 -8.11 3.84 -21.20
N ILE A 146 -9.10 4.13 -20.36
CA ILE A 146 -8.89 4.53 -18.97
C ILE A 146 -8.35 3.37 -18.14
N LEU A 147 -8.89 2.15 -18.31
CA LEU A 147 -8.46 0.96 -17.59
C LEU A 147 -7.05 0.51 -18.02
N GLU A 148 -6.72 0.54 -19.32
CA GLU A 148 -5.38 0.26 -19.84
C GLU A 148 -4.35 1.24 -19.25
N TYR A 149 -4.70 2.52 -19.19
CA TYR A 149 -3.84 3.50 -18.53
C TYR A 149 -3.62 3.15 -17.05
N GLY A 150 -4.68 2.78 -16.31
CA GLY A 150 -4.57 2.34 -14.92
C GLY A 150 -3.59 1.17 -14.75
N ILE A 151 -3.64 0.19 -15.67
CA ILE A 151 -2.71 -0.94 -15.68
C ILE A 151 -1.28 -0.48 -15.97
N SER A 152 -1.10 0.41 -16.94
CA SER A 152 0.22 0.93 -17.36
C SER A 152 0.97 1.66 -16.26
N ILE A 153 0.25 2.33 -15.33
CA ILE A 153 0.83 3.02 -14.18
C ILE A 153 1.05 2.10 -12.96
N GLY A 154 0.78 0.79 -13.11
CA GLY A 154 1.07 -0.22 -12.11
C GLY A 154 0.01 -0.35 -11.02
N THR A 155 -1.29 -0.22 -11.36
CA THR A 155 -2.36 -0.47 -10.40
C THR A 155 -2.35 -1.92 -9.90
N ASP A 156 -2.58 -2.11 -8.61
CA ASP A 156 -2.82 -3.39 -7.97
C ASP A 156 -4.32 -3.74 -7.84
N VAL A 157 -5.21 -2.86 -8.34
CA VAL A 157 -6.65 -3.06 -8.29
C VAL A 157 -7.07 -4.15 -9.29
N SER A 158 -7.27 -5.36 -8.79
CA SER A 158 -7.67 -6.53 -9.60
C SER A 158 -8.92 -6.28 -10.45
N ARG A 159 -9.85 -5.45 -9.97
CA ARG A 159 -11.07 -5.09 -10.70
C ARG A 159 -10.78 -4.45 -12.06
N ASN A 160 -9.72 -3.65 -12.19
CA ASN A 160 -9.36 -3.02 -13.46
C ASN A 160 -9.03 -4.07 -14.54
N TYR A 161 -8.35 -5.15 -14.16
CA TYR A 161 -7.99 -6.25 -15.05
C TYR A 161 -9.22 -7.05 -15.47
N TYR A 162 -10.15 -7.30 -14.55
CA TYR A 162 -11.40 -8.02 -14.87
C TYR A 162 -12.29 -7.20 -15.81
N MET A 163 -12.50 -5.92 -15.54
CA MET A 163 -13.33 -5.04 -16.39
C MET A 163 -12.74 -4.84 -17.79
N LEU A 164 -11.42 -4.95 -17.95
CA LEU A 164 -10.79 -4.85 -19.28
C LEU A 164 -10.89 -6.18 -20.07
N ALA A 165 -11.06 -7.31 -19.37
CA ALA A 165 -11.14 -8.64 -19.99
C ALA A 165 -12.55 -9.02 -20.46
N GLU A 166 -13.59 -8.31 -20.02
CA GLU A 166 -15.00 -8.46 -20.42
C GLU A 166 -15.33 -7.64 -21.67
#